data_b19a23051eeb5253da85394837dc202c
#
_entry.id   b19a23051eeb5253da85394837dc202c
#
_cell.length_a   1.000
_cell.length_b   1.000
_cell.length_c   1.000
_cell.angle_alpha   90.00
_cell.angle_beta   90.00
_cell.angle_gamma   90.00
#
_symmetry.space_group_name_H-M   'P 1'
#
loop_
_entity.id
_entity.type
_entity.pdbx_description
1 polymer ?
#
loop_
_entity_poly.entity_id
_entity_poly.type
_entity_poly.pdbx_seq_one_letter_code
_entity_poly.pdbx_strand_id
1 'polypeptide(L)'
;MKKSKHLTDMYKKINDKSFNVDDAVNLFIESKRDKFDETIEVSMNLGIDPRHADQMVRGVVSLPHGNGKKMKVAVFARDQKAEDAKNAGADVVGAEDLAEDMQKGNLDYDRVIATPDLMGVVGRIGKVLGPKGLMPNPKLGTVTADVKDAVEAAKSGQVQYRAEKTGIVQAGVGKISFGSEKIVENVNTFIEAVQKARPTGAK
;
A
#
# COMPACT_ATOMS: atom_id res chain seq x y z
N MET A 1 12.90 4.77 26.65
CA MET A 1 13.05 3.38 26.21
C MET A 1 14.52 3.11 25.88
N LYS A 2 15.14 2.01 26.34
CA LYS A 2 16.56 1.73 26.08
C LYS A 2 16.71 1.22 24.64
N LYS A 3 17.45 1.94 23.79
CA LYS A 3 17.70 1.53 22.39
C LYS A 3 18.53 0.23 22.36
N SER A 4 18.28 -0.66 21.38
CA SER A 4 19.10 -1.85 21.18
C SER A 4 20.53 -1.45 20.76
N LYS A 5 21.53 -2.31 20.97
CA LYS A 5 22.91 -2.05 20.54
C LYS A 5 22.99 -1.74 19.04
N HIS A 6 22.35 -2.58 18.22
CA HIS A 6 22.27 -2.42 16.77
C HIS A 6 21.71 -1.02 16.39
N LEU A 7 20.57 -0.61 16.98
CA LEU A 7 19.98 0.69 16.71
C LEU A 7 20.90 1.84 17.14
N THR A 8 21.60 1.68 18.25
CA THR A 8 22.57 2.69 18.74
C THR A 8 23.74 2.85 17.77
N ASP A 9 24.24 1.75 17.21
CA ASP A 9 25.34 1.78 16.24
C ASP A 9 24.90 2.37 14.89
N MET A 10 23.66 2.10 14.46
CA MET A 10 23.07 2.75 13.29
C MET A 10 22.97 4.26 13.46
N TYR A 11 22.46 4.74 14.60
CA TYR A 11 22.39 6.18 14.88
C TYR A 11 23.76 6.87 14.86
N LYS A 12 24.83 6.19 15.32
CA LYS A 12 26.19 6.72 15.22
C LYS A 12 26.68 6.88 13.78
N LYS A 13 26.29 5.97 12.88
CA LYS A 13 26.61 6.03 11.45
C LYS A 13 25.88 7.17 10.75
N ILE A 14 24.61 7.38 11.09
CA ILE A 14 23.77 8.43 10.50
C ILE A 14 24.20 9.83 10.95
N ASN A 15 24.49 10.00 12.24
CA ASN A 15 25.04 11.23 12.86
C ASN A 15 24.37 12.53 12.37
N ASP A 16 23.03 12.54 12.26
CA ASP A 16 22.17 13.66 11.82
C ASP A 16 22.52 14.25 10.43
N LYS A 17 23.19 13.46 9.56
CA LYS A 17 23.51 13.85 8.19
C LYS A 17 22.34 13.51 7.26
N SER A 18 22.17 14.35 6.24
CA SER A 18 21.32 14.01 5.09
C SER A 18 22.10 13.11 4.12
N PHE A 19 21.40 12.12 3.58
CA PHE A 19 21.95 11.16 2.62
C PHE A 19 21.17 11.26 1.31
N ASN A 20 21.83 10.97 0.20
CA ASN A 20 21.14 10.65 -1.04
C ASN A 20 20.40 9.31 -0.89
N VAL A 21 19.43 9.06 -1.76
CA VAL A 21 18.62 7.82 -1.70
C VAL A 21 19.52 6.58 -1.80
N ASP A 22 20.47 6.58 -2.72
CA ASP A 22 21.41 5.49 -2.95
C ASP A 22 22.25 5.19 -1.69
N ASP A 23 22.83 6.21 -1.10
CA ASP A 23 23.66 6.09 0.10
C ASP A 23 22.85 5.60 1.29
N ALA A 24 21.62 6.12 1.43
CA ALA A 24 20.71 5.70 2.50
C ALA A 24 20.32 4.23 2.36
N VAL A 25 19.97 3.79 1.15
CA VAL A 25 19.60 2.38 0.88
C VAL A 25 20.79 1.46 1.13
N ASN A 26 21.98 1.83 0.67
CA ASN A 26 23.19 1.05 0.90
C ASN A 26 23.51 0.91 2.39
N LEU A 27 23.35 1.99 3.17
CA LEU A 27 23.53 1.96 4.63
C LEU A 27 22.57 0.98 5.32
N PHE A 28 21.30 0.91 4.87
CA PHE A 28 20.34 -0.07 5.38
C PHE A 28 20.73 -1.50 5.02
N ILE A 29 21.18 -1.73 3.78
CA ILE A 29 21.60 -3.07 3.31
C ILE A 29 22.82 -3.57 4.07
N GLU A 30 23.82 -2.72 4.30
CA GLU A 30 25.00 -3.06 5.11
C GLU A 30 24.66 -3.39 6.56
N SER A 31 23.59 -2.83 7.07
CA SER A 31 23.15 -2.97 8.45
C SER A 31 22.04 -4.00 8.64
N LYS A 32 21.74 -4.79 7.59
CA LYS A 32 20.69 -5.82 7.63
C LYS A 32 20.96 -6.86 8.74
N ARG A 33 19.89 -7.46 9.22
CA ARG A 33 19.94 -8.59 10.16
C ARG A 33 19.87 -9.92 9.39
N ASP A 34 20.71 -10.86 9.71
CA ASP A 34 20.78 -12.14 9.00
C ASP A 34 19.51 -12.99 9.13
N LYS A 35 18.75 -12.81 10.20
CA LYS A 35 17.59 -13.66 10.53
C LYS A 35 16.22 -13.10 10.09
N PHE A 36 16.17 -11.89 9.54
CA PHE A 36 14.91 -11.21 9.23
C PHE A 36 15.05 -10.35 7.99
N ASP A 37 14.15 -10.57 7.02
CA ASP A 37 14.09 -9.75 5.80
C ASP A 37 13.29 -8.48 6.09
N GLU A 38 14.00 -7.42 6.42
CA GLU A 38 13.43 -6.14 6.83
C GLU A 38 12.76 -5.44 5.65
N THR A 39 11.71 -4.67 5.94
CA THR A 39 11.02 -3.85 4.93
C THR A 39 11.59 -2.44 4.96
N ILE A 40 11.90 -1.91 3.79
CA ILE A 40 12.23 -0.50 3.61
C ILE A 40 10.92 0.28 3.46
N GLU A 41 10.76 1.29 4.29
CA GLU A 41 9.61 2.19 4.28
C GLU A 41 10.06 3.62 3.98
N VAL A 42 9.23 4.32 3.19
CA VAL A 42 9.40 5.75 2.92
C VAL A 42 8.33 6.52 3.66
N SER A 43 8.73 7.55 4.40
CA SER A 43 7.85 8.50 5.07
C SER A 43 8.13 9.90 4.55
N MET A 44 7.09 10.58 4.03
CA MET A 44 7.20 11.91 3.45
C MET A 44 6.25 12.89 4.15
N ASN A 45 6.79 13.96 4.68
CA ASN A 45 5.99 15.09 5.17
C ASN A 45 5.68 16.01 3.98
N LEU A 46 4.40 16.14 3.64
CA LEU A 46 3.96 16.88 2.45
C LEU A 46 3.70 18.36 2.70
N GLY A 47 3.69 18.80 3.97
CA GLY A 47 3.34 20.18 4.32
C GLY A 47 1.90 20.55 3.98
N ILE A 48 0.96 19.60 4.13
CA ILE A 48 -0.47 19.75 3.84
C ILE A 48 -1.31 19.66 5.10
N ASP A 49 -2.52 20.20 5.06
CA ASP A 49 -3.55 19.99 6.10
C ASP A 49 -4.67 19.06 5.56
N PRO A 50 -4.63 17.76 5.89
CA PRO A 50 -5.58 16.78 5.37
C PRO A 50 -7.03 16.93 5.88
N ARG A 51 -7.29 17.90 6.78
CA ARG A 51 -8.64 18.28 7.19
C ARG A 51 -9.40 18.98 6.06
N HIS A 52 -8.68 19.62 5.16
CA HIS A 52 -9.24 20.22 3.95
C HIS A 52 -9.35 19.17 2.84
N ALA A 53 -10.50 19.07 2.23
CA ALA A 53 -10.80 18.04 1.22
C ALA A 53 -9.91 18.15 -0.05
N ASP A 54 -9.51 19.36 -0.40
CA ASP A 54 -8.62 19.73 -1.50
C ASP A 54 -7.14 19.39 -1.22
N GLN A 55 -6.77 19.25 0.06
CA GLN A 55 -5.42 18.89 0.47
C GLN A 55 -5.26 17.41 0.84
N MET A 56 -6.30 16.61 0.72
CA MET A 56 -6.25 15.18 1.00
C MET A 56 -5.52 14.43 -0.12
N VAL A 57 -4.27 14.06 0.11
CA VAL A 57 -3.46 13.25 -0.80
C VAL A 57 -3.73 11.78 -0.57
N ARG A 58 -4.15 11.09 -1.62
CA ARG A 58 -4.31 9.63 -1.67
C ARG A 58 -4.13 9.14 -3.10
N GLY A 59 -3.53 8.00 -3.26
CA GLY A 59 -3.31 7.42 -4.58
C GLY A 59 -2.80 6.00 -4.51
N VAL A 60 -2.44 5.53 -5.67
CA VAL A 60 -1.89 4.20 -5.88
C VAL A 60 -0.67 4.33 -6.77
N VAL A 61 0.36 3.58 -6.49
CA VAL A 61 1.57 3.49 -7.32
C VAL A 61 1.91 2.03 -7.57
N SER A 62 2.19 1.69 -8.80
CA SER A 62 2.73 0.38 -9.17
C SER A 62 4.25 0.46 -9.10
N LEU A 63 4.83 -0.29 -8.15
CA LEU A 63 6.28 -0.36 -8.00
C LEU A 63 6.86 -1.32 -9.05
N PRO A 64 7.93 -0.94 -9.77
CA PRO A 64 8.50 -1.77 -10.84
C PRO A 64 8.93 -3.17 -10.36
N HIS A 65 9.41 -3.27 -9.11
CA HIS A 65 9.86 -4.54 -8.52
C HIS A 65 8.92 -5.10 -7.47
N GLY A 66 7.70 -4.53 -7.36
CA GLY A 66 6.76 -4.87 -6.29
C GLY A 66 7.26 -4.45 -4.90
N ASN A 67 6.50 -4.78 -3.87
CA ASN A 67 6.85 -4.47 -2.47
C ASN A 67 7.30 -5.70 -1.64
N GLY A 68 7.36 -6.88 -2.26
CA GLY A 68 7.75 -8.14 -1.61
C GLY A 68 6.69 -8.72 -0.65
N LYS A 69 5.50 -8.13 -0.59
CA LYS A 69 4.40 -8.64 0.21
C LYS A 69 3.46 -9.49 -0.65
N LYS A 70 3.17 -10.70 -0.21
CA LYS A 70 2.10 -11.52 -0.81
C LYS A 70 0.76 -10.97 -0.38
N MET A 71 0.09 -10.27 -1.28
CA MET A 71 -1.20 -9.64 -1.02
C MET A 71 -2.32 -10.67 -1.06
N LYS A 72 -3.18 -10.68 -0.02
CA LYS A 72 -4.45 -11.40 -0.01
C LYS A 72 -5.55 -10.51 -0.56
N VAL A 73 -6.11 -10.89 -1.71
CA VAL A 73 -7.11 -10.11 -2.43
C VAL A 73 -8.46 -10.78 -2.36
N ALA A 74 -9.45 -10.06 -1.81
CA ALA A 74 -10.86 -10.46 -1.85
C ALA A 74 -11.60 -9.67 -2.93
N VAL A 75 -12.45 -10.34 -3.69
CA VAL A 75 -13.16 -9.75 -4.83
C VAL A 75 -14.66 -9.95 -4.69
N PHE A 76 -15.40 -8.86 -4.75
CA PHE A 76 -16.85 -8.88 -4.89
C PHE A 76 -17.22 -8.87 -6.37
N ALA A 77 -17.59 -10.03 -6.90
CA ALA A 77 -18.00 -10.22 -8.27
C ALA A 77 -19.00 -11.38 -8.40
N ARG A 78 -19.81 -11.34 -9.46
CA ARG A 78 -20.77 -12.39 -9.82
C ARG A 78 -20.49 -12.92 -11.23
N ASP A 79 -21.03 -14.08 -11.51
CA ASP A 79 -21.05 -14.72 -12.83
C ASP A 79 -19.66 -14.77 -13.48
N GLN A 80 -19.54 -14.36 -14.73
CA GLN A 80 -18.30 -14.38 -15.49
C GLN A 80 -17.17 -13.60 -14.82
N LYS A 81 -17.47 -12.44 -14.21
CA LYS A 81 -16.47 -11.62 -13.51
C LYS A 81 -15.89 -12.31 -12.26
N ALA A 82 -16.66 -13.21 -11.65
CA ALA A 82 -16.15 -14.03 -10.55
C ALA A 82 -15.16 -15.09 -11.03
N GLU A 83 -15.39 -15.68 -12.19
CA GLU A 83 -14.44 -16.60 -12.83
C GLU A 83 -13.17 -15.87 -13.26
N ASP A 84 -13.30 -14.71 -13.88
CA ASP A 84 -12.17 -13.88 -14.30
C ASP A 84 -11.30 -13.48 -13.09
N ALA A 85 -11.93 -13.14 -11.96
CA ALA A 85 -11.22 -12.85 -10.72
C ALA A 85 -10.44 -14.05 -10.18
N LYS A 86 -11.03 -15.24 -10.20
CA LYS A 86 -10.36 -16.48 -9.77
C LYS A 86 -9.18 -16.80 -10.68
N ASN A 87 -9.37 -16.68 -12.00
CA ASN A 87 -8.33 -16.94 -12.99
C ASN A 87 -7.16 -15.93 -12.86
N ALA A 88 -7.44 -14.69 -12.49
CA ALA A 88 -6.43 -13.67 -12.18
C ALA A 88 -5.70 -13.90 -10.83
N GLY A 89 -6.15 -14.90 -10.06
CA GLY A 89 -5.51 -15.31 -8.82
C GLY A 89 -6.04 -14.60 -7.57
N ALA A 90 -7.29 -14.14 -7.55
CA ALA A 90 -7.93 -13.67 -6.33
C ALA A 90 -8.00 -14.79 -5.29
N ASP A 91 -7.74 -14.47 -4.01
CA ASP A 91 -7.73 -15.47 -2.94
C ASP A 91 -9.14 -15.88 -2.52
N VAL A 92 -10.06 -14.93 -2.52
CA VAL A 92 -11.48 -15.17 -2.25
C VAL A 92 -12.34 -14.34 -3.21
N VAL A 93 -13.36 -14.98 -3.76
CA VAL A 93 -14.34 -14.33 -4.64
C VAL A 93 -15.73 -14.70 -4.16
N GLY A 94 -16.60 -13.72 -3.98
CA GLY A 94 -17.96 -13.90 -3.50
C GLY A 94 -18.82 -12.67 -3.70
N ALA A 95 -20.04 -12.74 -3.21
CA ALA A 95 -21.00 -11.64 -3.23
C ALA A 95 -21.57 -11.37 -1.83
N GLU A 96 -22.82 -11.75 -1.60
CA GLU A 96 -23.47 -11.58 -0.29
C GLU A 96 -22.87 -12.50 0.79
N ASP A 97 -22.51 -13.71 0.43
CA ASP A 97 -21.83 -14.70 1.27
C ASP A 97 -20.51 -14.15 1.83
N LEU A 98 -19.69 -13.53 0.96
CA LEU A 98 -18.44 -12.87 1.34
C LEU A 98 -18.70 -11.66 2.25
N ALA A 99 -19.76 -10.90 2.01
CA ALA A 99 -20.13 -9.77 2.85
C ALA A 99 -20.53 -10.22 4.26
N GLU A 100 -21.30 -11.31 4.39
CA GLU A 100 -21.67 -11.88 5.69
C GLU A 100 -20.45 -12.39 6.45
N ASP A 101 -19.51 -13.04 5.76
CA ASP A 101 -18.30 -13.55 6.36
C ASP A 101 -17.41 -12.41 6.89
N MET A 102 -17.23 -11.35 6.10
CA MET A 102 -16.52 -10.14 6.52
C MET A 102 -17.24 -9.43 7.70
N GLN A 103 -18.57 -9.45 7.73
CA GLN A 103 -19.34 -8.87 8.83
C GLN A 103 -19.15 -9.65 10.14
N LYS A 104 -18.93 -10.97 10.07
CA LYS A 104 -18.59 -11.82 11.23
C LYS A 104 -17.18 -11.58 11.76
N GLY A 105 -16.36 -10.78 11.05
CA GLY A 105 -15.01 -10.38 11.47
C GLY A 105 -13.87 -11.04 10.70
N ASN A 106 -14.16 -11.87 9.72
CA ASN A 106 -13.15 -12.46 8.85
C ASN A 106 -12.62 -11.43 7.85
N LEU A 107 -11.62 -10.64 8.25
CA LEU A 107 -11.05 -9.51 7.51
C LEU A 107 -9.54 -9.70 7.29
N ASP A 108 -9.09 -10.93 7.11
CA ASP A 108 -7.69 -11.27 6.84
C ASP A 108 -7.35 -11.10 5.34
N TYR A 109 -7.63 -9.90 4.85
CA TYR A 109 -7.36 -9.47 3.48
C TYR A 109 -6.57 -8.18 3.50
N ASP A 110 -5.68 -8.03 2.50
CA ASP A 110 -4.89 -6.81 2.31
C ASP A 110 -5.60 -5.83 1.36
N ARG A 111 -6.42 -6.35 0.46
CA ARG A 111 -7.16 -5.54 -0.50
C ARG A 111 -8.53 -6.15 -0.82
N VAL A 112 -9.51 -5.28 -0.95
CA VAL A 112 -10.86 -5.63 -1.41
C VAL A 112 -11.15 -4.90 -2.71
N ILE A 113 -11.53 -5.65 -3.73
CA ILE A 113 -11.94 -5.15 -5.04
C ILE A 113 -13.44 -5.46 -5.20
N ALA A 114 -14.16 -4.57 -5.84
CA ALA A 114 -15.58 -4.76 -6.07
C ALA A 114 -16.00 -4.31 -7.47
N THR A 115 -16.93 -5.04 -8.06
CA THR A 115 -17.62 -4.55 -9.26
C THR A 115 -18.60 -3.44 -8.87
N PRO A 116 -18.87 -2.46 -9.74
CA PRO A 116 -19.82 -1.38 -9.46
C PRO A 116 -21.19 -1.89 -9.02
N ASP A 117 -21.64 -3.01 -9.58
CA ASP A 117 -22.95 -3.62 -9.32
C ASP A 117 -23.09 -4.09 -7.87
N LEU A 118 -21.99 -4.55 -7.26
CA LEU A 118 -21.97 -5.06 -5.88
C LEU A 118 -21.61 -4.00 -4.83
N MET A 119 -21.38 -2.75 -5.23
CA MET A 119 -21.11 -1.67 -4.28
C MET A 119 -22.26 -1.42 -3.29
N GLY A 120 -23.49 -1.78 -3.65
CA GLY A 120 -24.63 -1.75 -2.71
C GLY A 120 -24.48 -2.76 -1.58
N VAL A 121 -23.94 -3.94 -1.85
CA VAL A 121 -23.64 -4.98 -0.85
C VAL A 121 -22.45 -4.55 0.02
N VAL A 122 -21.38 -4.11 -0.61
CA VAL A 122 -20.17 -3.62 0.08
C VAL A 122 -20.48 -2.41 0.96
N GLY A 123 -21.37 -1.53 0.53
CA GLY A 123 -21.82 -0.38 1.32
C GLY A 123 -22.43 -0.74 2.68
N ARG A 124 -23.14 -1.86 2.76
CA ARG A 124 -23.75 -2.36 4.02
C ARG A 124 -22.68 -2.71 5.07
N ILE A 125 -21.51 -3.19 4.61
CA ILE A 125 -20.39 -3.54 5.49
C ILE A 125 -19.32 -2.44 5.58
N GLY A 126 -19.62 -1.25 5.05
CA GLY A 126 -18.69 -0.12 5.04
C GLY A 126 -18.22 0.30 6.43
N LYS A 127 -19.05 0.12 7.47
CA LYS A 127 -18.68 0.39 8.87
C LYS A 127 -17.57 -0.55 9.37
N VAL A 128 -17.44 -1.73 8.78
CA VAL A 128 -16.42 -2.74 9.13
C VAL A 128 -15.17 -2.56 8.27
N LEU A 129 -15.32 -2.33 6.96
CA LEU A 129 -14.21 -2.17 6.02
C LEU A 129 -13.53 -0.80 6.13
N GLY A 130 -14.29 0.26 6.42
CA GLY A 130 -13.78 1.64 6.46
C GLY A 130 -12.63 1.85 7.44
N PRO A 131 -12.77 1.50 8.73
CA PRO A 131 -11.71 1.67 9.73
C PRO A 131 -10.42 0.90 9.41
N LYS A 132 -10.55 -0.24 8.70
CA LYS A 132 -9.40 -1.06 8.28
C LYS A 132 -8.78 -0.60 6.95
N GLY A 133 -9.34 0.41 6.30
CA GLY A 133 -8.85 0.88 5.00
C GLY A 133 -9.14 -0.07 3.84
N LEU A 134 -10.00 -1.07 4.03
CA LEU A 134 -10.35 -2.09 3.04
C LEU A 134 -11.53 -1.67 2.14
N MET A 135 -12.14 -0.52 2.39
CA MET A 135 -13.30 -0.06 1.60
C MET A 135 -12.90 0.22 0.15
N PRO A 136 -13.52 -0.46 -0.83
CA PRO A 136 -13.25 -0.21 -2.25
C PRO A 136 -13.56 1.23 -2.64
N ASN A 137 -12.72 1.80 -3.52
CA ASN A 137 -12.84 3.18 -3.97
C ASN A 137 -12.51 3.30 -5.46
N PRO A 138 -13.36 3.95 -6.27
CA PRO A 138 -13.10 4.17 -7.69
C PRO A 138 -11.79 4.92 -7.97
N LYS A 139 -11.45 5.90 -7.13
CA LYS A 139 -10.20 6.68 -7.27
C LYS A 139 -8.93 5.86 -7.07
N LEU A 140 -9.03 4.71 -6.41
CA LEU A 140 -7.92 3.78 -6.18
C LEU A 140 -7.94 2.61 -7.15
N GLY A 141 -8.86 2.59 -8.13
CA GLY A 141 -9.02 1.49 -9.07
C GLY A 141 -9.54 0.19 -8.45
N THR A 142 -10.03 0.22 -7.21
CA THR A 142 -10.57 -0.97 -6.52
C THR A 142 -12.08 -1.15 -6.73
N VAL A 143 -12.73 -0.23 -7.43
CA VAL A 143 -14.08 -0.39 -7.96
C VAL A 143 -13.97 -0.31 -9.47
N THR A 144 -14.09 -1.45 -10.15
CA THR A 144 -13.92 -1.56 -11.60
C THR A 144 -14.75 -2.67 -12.19
N ALA A 145 -15.07 -2.56 -13.47
CA ALA A 145 -15.67 -3.63 -14.26
C ALA A 145 -14.61 -4.66 -14.68
N ASP A 146 -13.37 -4.22 -14.92
CA ASP A 146 -12.21 -5.05 -15.26
C ASP A 146 -11.55 -5.59 -14.00
N VAL A 147 -12.12 -6.67 -13.50
CA VAL A 147 -11.68 -7.31 -12.25
C VAL A 147 -10.33 -7.97 -12.42
N LYS A 148 -10.06 -8.53 -13.61
CA LYS A 148 -8.81 -9.23 -13.91
C LYS A 148 -7.61 -8.31 -13.73
N ASP A 149 -7.61 -7.19 -14.43
CA ASP A 149 -6.51 -6.22 -14.39
C ASP A 149 -6.30 -5.64 -12.97
N ALA A 150 -7.41 -5.42 -12.23
CA ALA A 150 -7.34 -4.94 -10.87
C ALA A 150 -6.71 -5.95 -9.89
N VAL A 151 -7.00 -7.25 -10.07
CA VAL A 151 -6.40 -8.32 -9.24
C VAL A 151 -4.92 -8.48 -9.59
N GLU A 152 -4.58 -8.52 -10.88
CA GLU A 152 -3.19 -8.61 -11.33
C GLU A 152 -2.36 -7.41 -10.83
N ALA A 153 -2.88 -6.20 -10.95
CA ALA A 153 -2.23 -4.99 -10.43
C ALA A 153 -2.06 -5.05 -8.90
N ALA A 154 -3.08 -5.51 -8.17
CA ALA A 154 -2.98 -5.67 -6.72
C ALA A 154 -1.88 -6.67 -6.32
N LYS A 155 -1.74 -7.76 -7.06
CA LYS A 155 -0.75 -8.82 -6.79
C LYS A 155 0.65 -8.49 -7.31
N SER A 156 0.77 -7.65 -8.35
CA SER A 156 2.06 -7.23 -8.90
C SER A 156 2.83 -6.22 -8.03
N GLY A 157 2.31 -5.87 -6.85
CA GLY A 157 2.99 -4.98 -5.91
C GLY A 157 2.56 -3.52 -5.99
N GLN A 158 1.33 -3.29 -6.43
CA GLN A 158 0.71 -1.98 -6.35
C GLN A 158 0.53 -1.55 -4.88
N VAL A 159 1.08 -0.39 -4.53
CA VAL A 159 1.02 0.18 -3.18
C VAL A 159 0.02 1.32 -3.13
N GLN A 160 -0.89 1.27 -2.16
CA GLN A 160 -1.78 2.39 -1.86
C GLN A 160 -1.14 3.30 -0.83
N TYR A 161 -1.26 4.60 -1.03
CA TYR A 161 -0.82 5.60 -0.06
C TYR A 161 -1.93 6.60 0.24
N ARG A 162 -1.94 7.07 1.46
CA ARG A 162 -2.88 8.08 1.94
C ARG A 162 -2.20 8.96 2.98
N ALA A 163 -2.40 10.28 2.86
CA ALA A 163 -1.94 11.22 3.87
C ALA A 163 -2.68 10.99 5.20
N GLU A 164 -1.92 10.87 6.28
CA GLU A 164 -2.43 10.81 7.65
C GLU A 164 -2.88 12.20 8.12
N LYS A 165 -3.50 12.26 9.31
CA LYS A 165 -3.97 13.52 9.91
C LYS A 165 -2.89 14.58 10.10
N THR A 166 -1.63 14.15 10.16
CA THR A 166 -0.45 15.02 10.30
C THR A 166 0.14 15.49 8.97
N GLY A 167 -0.45 15.11 7.83
CA GLY A 167 0.06 15.45 6.51
C GLY A 167 1.24 14.59 6.05
N ILE A 168 1.47 13.45 6.70
CA ILE A 168 2.53 12.52 6.36
C ILE A 168 1.97 11.38 5.53
N VAL A 169 2.69 10.97 4.48
CA VAL A 169 2.43 9.76 3.68
C VAL A 169 3.51 8.74 4.01
N GLN A 170 3.09 7.50 4.24
CA GLN A 170 3.98 6.37 4.54
C GLN A 170 3.65 5.18 3.67
N ALA A 171 4.70 4.48 3.19
CA ALA A 171 4.52 3.23 2.44
C ALA A 171 5.77 2.34 2.49
N GLY A 172 5.55 1.03 2.52
CA GLY A 172 6.59 0.03 2.32
C GLY A 172 6.90 -0.12 0.83
N VAL A 173 8.15 0.11 0.44
CA VAL A 173 8.58 0.15 -0.96
C VAL A 173 9.39 -1.07 -1.39
N GLY A 174 9.77 -1.94 -0.46
CA GLY A 174 10.48 -3.19 -0.80
C GLY A 174 11.07 -3.88 0.40
N LYS A 175 11.70 -5.02 0.14
CA LYS A 175 12.44 -5.82 1.11
C LYS A 175 13.94 -5.62 0.92
N ILE A 176 14.72 -5.69 1.99
CA ILE A 176 16.19 -5.59 1.92
C ILE A 176 16.78 -6.66 0.99
N SER A 177 16.14 -7.82 0.91
CA SER A 177 16.52 -8.91 0.00
C SER A 177 16.48 -8.56 -1.49
N PHE A 178 15.80 -7.49 -1.89
CA PHE A 178 15.72 -7.05 -3.29
C PHE A 178 17.06 -6.53 -3.84
N GLY A 179 17.93 -6.04 -2.97
CA GLY A 179 19.17 -5.36 -3.35
C GLY A 179 18.99 -3.86 -3.59
N SER A 180 20.12 -3.15 -3.64
CA SER A 180 20.15 -1.68 -3.69
C SER A 180 19.43 -1.10 -4.90
N GLU A 181 19.76 -1.55 -6.09
CA GLU A 181 19.23 -1.01 -7.35
C GLU A 181 17.70 -1.03 -7.40
N LYS A 182 17.10 -2.19 -7.13
CA LYS A 182 15.64 -2.36 -7.15
C LYS A 182 14.92 -1.52 -6.10
N ILE A 183 15.52 -1.38 -4.91
CA ILE A 183 14.94 -0.55 -3.84
C ILE A 183 15.01 0.92 -4.24
N VAL A 184 16.12 1.39 -4.79
CA VAL A 184 16.28 2.78 -5.24
C VAL A 184 15.27 3.12 -6.34
N GLU A 185 15.07 2.24 -7.32
CA GLU A 185 14.06 2.44 -8.36
C GLU A 185 12.64 2.52 -7.78
N ASN A 186 12.30 1.63 -6.86
CA ASN A 186 11.01 1.66 -6.17
C ASN A 186 10.81 2.94 -5.36
N VAL A 187 11.84 3.38 -4.61
CA VAL A 187 11.80 4.61 -3.82
C VAL A 187 11.59 5.83 -4.71
N ASN A 188 12.35 5.94 -5.80
CA ASN A 188 12.23 7.06 -6.74
C ASN A 188 10.83 7.08 -7.39
N THR A 189 10.34 5.93 -7.86
CA THR A 189 8.98 5.80 -8.43
C THR A 189 7.91 6.23 -7.43
N PHE A 190 8.06 5.84 -6.17
CA PHE A 190 7.12 6.24 -5.12
C PHE A 190 7.17 7.75 -4.85
N ILE A 191 8.38 8.32 -4.72
CA ILE A 191 8.56 9.77 -4.50
C ILE A 191 7.94 10.57 -5.64
N GLU A 192 8.20 10.20 -6.88
CA GLU A 192 7.61 10.87 -8.06
C GLU A 192 6.09 10.81 -8.06
N ALA A 193 5.50 9.65 -7.76
CA ALA A 193 4.06 9.48 -7.70
C ALA A 193 3.42 10.36 -6.62
N VAL A 194 4.04 10.45 -5.45
CA VAL A 194 3.57 11.29 -4.34
C VAL A 194 3.74 12.78 -4.68
N GLN A 195 4.84 13.17 -5.29
CA GLN A 195 5.08 14.55 -5.74
C GLN A 195 4.04 15.01 -6.77
N LYS A 196 3.70 14.16 -7.75
CA LYS A 196 2.64 14.44 -8.73
C LYS A 196 1.25 14.59 -8.09
N ALA A 197 1.00 13.86 -7.01
CA ALA A 197 -0.27 13.92 -6.27
C ALA A 197 -0.34 15.06 -5.26
N ARG A 198 0.78 15.74 -4.96
CA ARG A 198 0.86 16.82 -3.99
C ARG A 198 0.11 18.06 -4.53
N PRO A 199 -0.84 18.65 -3.78
CA PRO A 199 -1.55 19.83 -4.20
C PRO A 199 -0.64 21.06 -4.28
N THR A 200 -0.93 21.96 -5.21
CA THR A 200 -0.14 23.18 -5.46
C THR A 200 -0.11 24.15 -4.28
N GLY A 201 -1.09 24.08 -3.39
CA GLY A 201 -1.17 24.90 -2.17
C GLY A 201 -0.41 24.34 -0.96
N ALA A 202 0.35 23.25 -1.12
CA ALA A 202 1.18 22.68 -0.05
C ALA A 202 2.40 23.57 0.26
N LYS A 203 2.67 23.81 1.54
CA LYS A 203 3.82 24.62 2.02
C LYS A 203 5.11 23.81 2.07
#